data_dcf1cff8a673594ea65872874d04951d
#
_entry.id   dcf1cff8a673594ea65872874d04951d
#
_cell.length_a   1.000
_cell.length_b   1.000
_cell.length_c   1.000
_cell.angle_alpha   90.00
_cell.angle_beta   90.00
_cell.angle_gamma   90.00
#
_symmetry.space_group_name_H-M   'P 1'
#
loop_
_entity.id
_entity.type
_entity.pdbx_description
1 polymer ?
#
loop_
_entity_poly.entity_id
_entity_poly.type
_entity_poly.pdbx_seq_one_letter_code
_entity_poly.pdbx_strand_id
1 'polypeptide(L)'
;MKWGGVVSFFASEHAMRAERMLQRAELPARLVPGPREVSPNCGVAVAFVWEQEPEVEQALRESKIRFEAIHQYDLDDGLVRPT
;
A
#
# COMPACT_ATOMS: atom_id res chain seq x y z
N MET A 1 7.93 -6.88 12.50
CA MET A 1 7.33 -6.83 11.15
C MET A 1 7.93 -5.64 10.40
N LYS A 2 8.38 -5.87 9.18
CA LYS A 2 9.07 -4.83 8.43
C LYS A 2 8.23 -4.37 7.25
N TRP A 3 7.89 -3.09 7.26
CA TRP A 3 7.19 -2.46 6.16
C TRP A 3 8.22 -2.14 5.08
N GLY A 4 8.15 -2.79 3.96
CA GLY A 4 9.12 -2.56 2.88
C GLY A 4 8.46 -2.31 1.54
N GLY A 5 7.14 -2.22 1.50
CA GLY A 5 6.43 -1.98 0.26
C GLY A 5 5.33 -0.96 0.42
N VAL A 6 5.02 -0.27 -0.67
CA VAL A 6 3.87 0.63 -0.73
C VAL A 6 3.14 0.44 -2.04
N VAL A 7 1.82 0.53 -1.97
CA VAL A 7 0.97 0.55 -3.16
C VAL A 7 0.44 1.96 -3.32
N SER A 8 0.62 2.53 -4.50
CA SER A 8 0.05 3.83 -4.81
C SER A 8 -1.25 3.67 -5.58
N PHE A 9 -2.13 4.66 -5.42
CA PHE A 9 -3.48 4.60 -5.97
C PHE A 9 -3.80 5.90 -6.71
N PHE A 10 -4.85 5.84 -7.53
CA PHE A 10 -5.31 7.03 -8.25
C PHE A 10 -6.22 7.89 -7.39
N ALA A 11 -6.85 7.33 -6.36
CA ALA A 11 -7.75 8.05 -5.48
C ALA A 11 -7.66 7.48 -4.07
N SER A 12 -7.85 8.36 -3.08
CA SER A 12 -7.72 7.95 -1.68
C SER A 12 -8.76 6.89 -1.29
N GLU A 13 -9.94 6.93 -1.88
CA GLU A 13 -10.97 5.94 -1.57
C GLU A 13 -10.55 4.54 -1.98
N HIS A 14 -9.80 4.41 -3.08
CA HIS A 14 -9.25 3.10 -3.47
C HIS A 14 -8.24 2.62 -2.45
N ALA A 15 -7.41 3.52 -1.93
CA ALA A 15 -6.43 3.16 -0.92
C ALA A 15 -7.12 2.67 0.36
N MET A 16 -8.18 3.36 0.78
CA MET A 16 -8.90 2.95 1.99
C MET A 16 -9.56 1.59 1.83
N ARG A 17 -10.14 1.34 0.66
CA ARG A 17 -10.73 0.02 0.39
C ARG A 17 -9.68 -1.07 0.38
N ALA A 18 -8.52 -0.78 -0.21
CA ALA A 18 -7.43 -1.74 -0.27
C ALA A 18 -6.93 -2.08 1.12
N GLU A 19 -6.76 -1.08 1.98
CA GLU A 19 -6.33 -1.33 3.34
C GLU A 19 -7.27 -2.30 4.05
N ARG A 20 -8.57 -2.04 3.98
CA ARG A 20 -9.55 -2.91 4.63
C ARG A 20 -9.55 -4.31 4.04
N MET A 21 -9.49 -4.40 2.72
CA MET A 21 -9.52 -5.70 2.05
C MET A 21 -8.30 -6.54 2.43
N LEU A 22 -7.12 -5.92 2.45
CA LEU A 22 -5.91 -6.64 2.79
C LEU A 22 -5.93 -7.10 4.24
N GLN A 23 -6.44 -6.26 5.15
CA GLN A 23 -6.55 -6.63 6.56
C GLN A 23 -7.51 -7.80 6.74
N ARG A 24 -8.62 -7.83 6.00
CA ARG A 24 -9.54 -8.96 6.03
C ARG A 24 -8.91 -10.23 5.50
N ALA A 25 -7.98 -10.11 4.58
CA ALA A 25 -7.25 -11.26 4.04
C ALA A 25 -6.08 -11.66 4.94
N GLU A 26 -5.96 -11.03 6.11
CA GLU A 26 -4.89 -11.29 7.07
C GLU A 26 -3.52 -10.94 6.52
N LEU A 27 -3.49 -9.96 5.62
CA LEU A 27 -2.24 -9.39 5.11
C LEU A 27 -2.03 -8.04 5.80
N PRO A 28 -0.96 -7.87 6.57
CA PRO A 28 -0.73 -6.60 7.23
C PRO A 28 -0.69 -5.46 6.23
N ALA A 29 -1.49 -4.43 6.49
CA ALA A 29 -1.60 -3.30 5.60
C ALA A 29 -1.96 -2.07 6.41
N ARG A 30 -1.44 -0.92 6.00
CA ARG A 30 -1.66 0.32 6.74
C ARG A 30 -1.68 1.50 5.80
N LEU A 31 -2.68 2.36 5.96
CA LEU A 31 -2.74 3.61 5.24
C LEU A 31 -1.64 4.54 5.76
N VAL A 32 -0.87 5.12 4.85
CA VAL A 32 0.24 6.00 5.21
C VAL A 32 0.21 7.21 4.27
N PRO A 33 0.82 8.34 4.67
CA PRO A 33 0.99 9.44 3.72
C PRO A 33 1.84 8.96 2.55
N GLY A 34 1.38 9.22 1.33
CA GLY A 34 2.09 8.78 0.14
C GLY A 34 3.31 9.64 -0.13
N PRO A 35 4.49 9.03 -0.32
CA PRO A 35 5.64 9.81 -0.73
C PRO A 35 5.38 10.43 -2.10
N ARG A 36 5.87 11.63 -2.32
CA ARG A 36 5.61 12.34 -3.58
C ARG A 36 6.15 11.57 -4.78
N GLU A 37 7.28 10.88 -4.61
CA GLU A 37 7.90 10.14 -5.70
C GLU A 37 7.08 8.93 -6.15
N VAL A 38 6.24 8.37 -5.25
CA VAL A 38 5.49 7.16 -5.59
C VAL A 38 3.99 7.39 -5.61
N SER A 39 3.52 8.53 -5.13
CA SER A 39 2.07 8.80 -5.08
C SER A 39 1.79 10.28 -5.30
N PRO A 40 2.12 10.81 -6.49
CA PRO A 40 1.94 12.24 -6.73
C PRO A 40 0.48 12.67 -6.85
N ASN A 41 -0.41 11.76 -7.21
CA ASN A 41 -1.81 12.10 -7.50
C ASN A 41 -2.74 11.82 -6.34
N CYS A 42 -2.29 11.07 -5.34
CA CYS A 42 -3.11 10.67 -4.22
C CYS A 42 -2.29 10.87 -2.95
N GLY A 43 -2.78 11.64 -2.02
CA GLY A 43 -2.02 11.97 -0.82
C GLY A 43 -1.76 10.81 0.12
N VAL A 44 -2.25 9.60 -0.19
CA VAL A 44 -2.12 8.43 0.69
C VAL A 44 -1.69 7.23 -0.13
N ALA A 45 -1.09 6.27 0.56
CA ALA A 45 -0.71 5.00 -0.01
C ALA A 45 -0.97 3.91 1.03
N VAL A 46 -0.81 2.65 0.65
CA VAL A 46 -0.96 1.53 1.58
C VAL A 46 0.40 0.87 1.74
N ALA A 47 0.90 0.84 2.97
CA ALA A 47 2.13 0.14 3.30
C ALA A 47 1.83 -1.33 3.54
N PHE A 48 2.75 -2.19 3.14
CA PHE A 48 2.63 -3.62 3.36
C PHE A 48 4.01 -4.24 3.58
N VAL A 49 4.03 -5.50 3.98
CA VAL A 49 5.28 -6.23 4.17
C VAL A 49 5.77 -6.71 2.82
N TRP A 50 6.96 -6.27 2.43
CA TRP A 50 7.45 -6.51 1.06
C TRP A 50 7.49 -8.00 0.70
N GLU A 51 7.83 -8.86 1.66
CA GLU A 51 7.88 -10.30 1.40
C GLU A 51 6.53 -10.86 0.98
N GLN A 52 5.45 -10.15 1.25
CA GLN A 52 4.10 -10.58 0.87
C GLN A 52 3.61 -9.91 -0.41
N GLU A 53 4.51 -9.31 -1.18
CA GLU A 53 4.13 -8.60 -2.39
C GLU A 53 3.29 -9.45 -3.35
N PRO A 54 3.65 -10.71 -3.63
CA PRO A 54 2.82 -11.50 -4.56
C PRO A 54 1.40 -11.69 -4.05
N GLU A 55 1.23 -11.94 -2.76
CA GLU A 55 -0.10 -12.12 -2.18
C GLU A 55 -0.88 -10.82 -2.19
N VAL A 56 -0.21 -9.69 -1.92
CA VAL A 56 -0.87 -8.39 -1.94
C VAL A 56 -1.34 -8.06 -3.35
N GLU A 57 -0.48 -8.24 -4.34
CA GLU A 57 -0.86 -7.97 -5.73
C GLU A 57 -2.03 -8.84 -6.15
N GLN A 58 -1.97 -10.12 -5.84
CA GLN A 58 -3.05 -11.04 -6.20
C GLN A 58 -4.36 -10.63 -5.56
N ALA A 59 -4.33 -10.28 -4.26
CA ALA A 59 -5.55 -9.87 -3.56
C ALA A 59 -6.15 -8.61 -4.17
N LEU A 60 -5.30 -7.65 -4.54
CA LEU A 60 -5.79 -6.43 -5.17
C LEU A 60 -6.47 -6.72 -6.50
N ARG A 61 -5.87 -7.60 -7.32
CA ARG A 61 -6.43 -7.94 -8.61
C ARG A 61 -7.73 -8.72 -8.48
N GLU A 62 -7.79 -9.66 -7.55
CA GLU A 62 -8.99 -10.46 -7.34
C GLU A 62 -10.15 -9.60 -6.82
N SER A 63 -9.85 -8.60 -6.02
CA SER A 63 -10.86 -7.70 -5.48
C SER A 63 -11.21 -6.57 -6.46
N LYS A 64 -10.54 -6.52 -7.60
CA LYS A 64 -10.77 -5.51 -8.65
C LYS A 64 -10.60 -4.09 -8.13
N ILE A 65 -9.67 -3.90 -7.20
CA ILE A 65 -9.35 -2.58 -6.68
C ILE A 65 -8.27 -2.00 -7.59
N ARG A 66 -8.55 -0.83 -8.16
CA ARG A 66 -7.58 -0.17 -9.03
C ARG A 66 -6.45 0.40 -8.19
N PHE A 67 -5.23 0.07 -8.57
CA PHE A 67 -4.03 0.65 -7.97
C PHE A 67 -3.12 1.14 -9.08
N GLU A 68 -2.29 2.12 -8.75
CA GLU A 68 -1.40 2.71 -9.74
C GLU A 68 -0.15 1.86 -9.92
N ALA A 69 0.54 1.58 -8.82
CA ALA A 69 1.79 0.82 -8.88
C ALA A 69 2.11 0.25 -7.51
N ILE A 70 2.95 -0.78 -7.51
CA ILE A 70 3.48 -1.39 -6.29
C ILE A 70 4.97 -1.10 -6.27
N HIS A 71 5.46 -0.56 -5.14
CA HIS A 71 6.85 -0.15 -5.01
C HIS A 71 7.49 -0.81 -3.81
N GLN A 72 8.76 -1.19 -3.97
CA GLN A 72 9.59 -1.49 -2.82
C GLN A 72 10.10 -0.15 -2.29
N TYR A 73 9.85 0.12 -1.02
CA TYR A 73 10.13 1.44 -0.46
C TYR A 73 10.53 1.29 1.00
N ASP A 74 11.66 1.87 1.37
CA ASP A 74 12.18 1.73 2.73
C ASP A 74 11.50 2.77 3.63
N LEU A 75 10.50 2.32 4.35
CA LEU A 75 9.76 3.17 5.27
C LEU A 75 10.54 3.46 6.54
N ASP A 76 11.60 2.70 6.80
CA ASP A 76 12.41 2.88 8.00
C ASP A 76 13.36 4.08 7.89
N ASP A 77 13.52 4.64 6.69
CA ASP A 77 14.34 5.82 6.50
C ASP A 77 13.67 7.10 6.97
N GLY A 78 12.48 6.99 7.52
CA GLY A 78 11.77 8.15 8.03
C GLY A 78 11.02 8.94 6.99
N LEU A 79 11.00 8.48 5.75
CA LEU A 79 10.28 9.16 4.67
C LEU A 79 8.77 8.96 4.81
N VAL A 80 8.36 7.73 5.13
CA VAL A 80 6.97 7.40 5.43
C VAL A 80 6.97 6.47 6.62
N ARG A 81 6.20 6.79 7.65
CA ARG A 81 6.13 5.97 8.85
C ARG A 81 4.70 5.56 9.12
N PRO A 82 4.37 4.26 9.03
CA PRO A 82 3.06 3.78 9.46
C PRO A 82 2.94 4.01 10.97
N THR A 83 1.87 4.62 11.40
CA THR A 83 1.68 4.94 12.82
C THR A 83 0.64 4.08 13.48
#